data_8985bf9db802e3ccabc8337add28b0ea
#
_entry.id   8985bf9db802e3ccabc8337add28b0ea
#
_cell.length_a   1.000
_cell.length_b   1.000
_cell.length_c   1.000
_cell.angle_alpha   90.00
_cell.angle_beta   90.00
_cell.angle_gamma   90.00
#
_symmetry.space_group_name_H-M   'P 1'
#
loop_
_entity.id
_entity.type
_entity.pdbx_description
1 polymer ?
#
loop_
_entity_poly.entity_id
_entity_poly.type
_entity_poly.pdbx_seq_one_letter_code
_entity_poly.pdbx_strand_id
1 'polypeptide(L)'
;LKPNGIIAAGDWMRVDDNPPSPQMKAYIEAEGLDMYMCSLERYESILKNTGFKDIQIRDRNNWYLEKSKKEIVELRGPLYQAAIDAIGPEETEGAIQIWEKLIGVLEIGEHRPGHFTAVKG
;
A
#
# COMPACT_ATOMS: atom_id res chain seq x y z
N LEU A 1 -16.91 -15.33 9.63
CA LEU A 1 -16.50 -16.32 8.64
C LEU A 1 -16.73 -17.72 9.17
N LYS A 2 -17.29 -18.60 8.35
CA LYS A 2 -17.54 -20.00 8.74
C LYS A 2 -16.24 -20.80 8.83
N PRO A 3 -16.17 -21.86 9.65
CA PRO A 3 -15.02 -22.77 9.65
C PRO A 3 -14.71 -23.26 8.23
N ASN A 4 -13.41 -23.32 7.89
CA ASN A 4 -12.90 -23.62 6.57
C ASN A 4 -13.24 -22.59 5.48
N GLY A 5 -13.87 -21.46 5.84
CA GLY A 5 -14.03 -20.35 4.93
C GLY A 5 -12.69 -19.71 4.61
N ILE A 6 -12.57 -19.14 3.42
CA ILE A 6 -11.33 -18.53 2.93
C ILE A 6 -11.44 -17.01 2.99
N ILE A 7 -10.40 -16.35 3.49
CA ILE A 7 -10.21 -14.91 3.35
C ILE A 7 -9.08 -14.65 2.36
N ALA A 8 -9.31 -13.72 1.46
CA ALA A 8 -8.28 -13.23 0.54
C ALA A 8 -8.39 -11.72 0.47
N ALA A 9 -7.30 -11.02 0.70
CA ALA A 9 -7.30 -9.56 0.71
C ALA A 9 -5.93 -8.98 0.38
N GLY A 10 -5.92 -7.70 0.02
CA GLY A 10 -4.71 -6.91 -0.08
C GLY A 10 -4.72 -5.85 0.99
N ASP A 11 -3.57 -5.52 1.51
CA ASP A 11 -3.40 -4.44 2.48
C ASP A 11 -2.01 -3.80 2.33
N TRP A 12 -1.89 -2.61 2.86
CA TRP A 12 -0.64 -1.89 2.89
C TRP A 12 0.13 -2.26 4.15
N MET A 13 1.32 -2.79 3.94
CA MET A 13 2.19 -3.30 4.99
C MET A 13 3.54 -2.61 4.92
N ARG A 14 4.38 -2.86 5.91
CA ARG A 14 5.71 -2.29 6.04
C ARG A 14 6.76 -3.37 6.14
N VAL A 15 8.01 -2.99 5.88
CA VAL A 15 9.15 -3.89 5.97
C VAL A 15 9.38 -4.38 7.41
N ASP A 16 9.11 -3.53 8.39
CA ASP A 16 9.26 -3.83 9.82
C ASP A 16 8.27 -3.00 10.65
N ASP A 17 8.28 -3.21 11.97
CA ASP A 17 7.41 -2.49 12.92
C ASP A 17 8.14 -1.38 13.68
N ASN A 18 9.32 -0.99 13.24
CA ASN A 18 10.06 0.15 13.77
C ASN A 18 9.32 1.46 13.49
N PRO A 19 9.62 2.54 14.22
CA PRO A 19 9.03 3.84 13.89
C PRO A 19 9.27 4.20 12.43
N PRO A 20 8.26 4.79 11.74
CA PRO A 20 8.41 5.15 10.34
C PRO A 20 9.54 6.15 10.11
N SER A 21 10.24 6.00 8.98
CA SER A 21 11.24 6.96 8.55
C SER A 21 10.62 8.34 8.27
N PRO A 22 11.42 9.41 8.17
CA PRO A 22 10.91 10.73 7.77
C PRO A 22 10.17 10.69 6.43
N GLN A 23 10.64 9.90 5.46
CA GLN A 23 9.99 9.74 4.17
C GLN A 23 8.63 9.04 4.29
N MET A 24 8.54 8.00 5.10
CA MET A 24 7.27 7.31 5.35
C MET A 24 6.28 8.21 6.09
N LYS A 25 6.73 8.97 7.07
CA LYS A 25 5.88 9.95 7.77
C LYS A 25 5.31 10.98 6.81
N ALA A 26 6.16 11.53 5.93
CA ALA A 26 5.73 12.50 4.94
C ALA A 26 4.70 11.92 3.96
N TYR A 27 4.88 10.66 3.57
CA TYR A 27 3.91 9.96 2.72
C TYR A 27 2.57 9.77 3.43
N ILE A 28 2.58 9.29 4.67
CA ILE A 28 1.36 9.08 5.48
C ILE A 28 0.61 10.41 5.67
N GLU A 29 1.31 11.49 5.96
CA GLU A 29 0.71 12.82 6.08
C GLU A 29 0.08 13.29 4.77
N ALA A 30 0.77 13.05 3.65
CA ALA A 30 0.27 13.44 2.33
C ALA A 30 -1.02 12.72 1.94
N GLU A 31 -1.17 11.46 2.34
CA GLU A 31 -2.40 10.70 2.13
C GLU A 31 -3.58 11.24 2.96
N GLY A 32 -3.29 11.91 4.05
CA GLY A 32 -4.32 12.49 4.93
C GLY A 32 -5.14 11.47 5.71
N LEU A 33 -4.63 10.25 5.85
CA LEU A 33 -5.29 9.15 6.54
C LEU A 33 -4.42 8.66 7.70
N ASP A 34 -5.07 8.22 8.78
CA ASP A 34 -4.39 7.52 9.86
C ASP A 34 -4.10 6.09 9.42
N MET A 35 -2.87 5.83 9.01
CA MET A 35 -2.46 4.52 8.55
C MET A 35 -1.66 3.79 9.65
N TYR A 36 -2.27 2.74 10.19
CA TYR A 36 -1.65 1.87 11.18
C TYR A 36 -1.12 0.61 10.51
N MET A 37 -0.10 0.79 9.66
CA MET A 37 0.49 -0.31 8.93
C MET A 37 1.46 -1.11 9.81
N CYS A 38 1.42 -2.43 9.70
CA CYS A 38 2.38 -3.31 10.34
C CYS A 38 3.20 -4.08 9.30
N SER A 39 4.24 -4.78 9.76
CA SER A 39 5.04 -5.64 8.89
C SER A 39 4.26 -6.83 8.38
N LEU A 40 4.73 -7.43 7.27
CA LEU A 40 4.17 -8.68 6.77
C LEU A 40 4.26 -9.79 7.82
N GLU A 41 5.36 -9.86 8.54
CA GLU A 41 5.59 -10.84 9.59
C GLU A 41 4.57 -10.70 10.74
N ARG A 42 4.35 -9.46 11.18
CA ARG A 42 3.34 -9.20 12.22
C ARG A 42 1.93 -9.50 11.75
N TYR A 43 1.64 -9.18 10.50
CA TYR A 43 0.34 -9.46 9.89
C TYR A 43 0.05 -10.97 9.90
N GLU A 44 1.04 -11.77 9.51
CA GLU A 44 0.95 -13.24 9.57
C GLU A 44 0.69 -13.73 11.00
N SER A 45 1.43 -13.20 11.96
CA SER A 45 1.26 -13.55 13.38
C SER A 45 -0.12 -13.22 13.90
N ILE A 46 -0.67 -12.07 13.54
CA ILE A 46 -2.02 -11.65 13.93
C ILE A 46 -3.07 -12.62 13.37
N LEU A 47 -2.96 -12.97 12.10
CA LEU A 47 -3.88 -13.93 11.47
C LEU A 47 -3.81 -15.29 12.17
N LYS A 48 -2.62 -15.78 12.45
CA LYS A 48 -2.41 -17.05 13.14
C LYS A 48 -3.00 -17.03 14.54
N ASN A 49 -2.74 -15.98 15.31
CA ASN A 49 -3.22 -15.83 16.68
C ASN A 49 -4.74 -15.61 16.75
N THR A 50 -5.35 -15.18 15.66
CA THR A 50 -6.80 -14.98 15.54
C THR A 50 -7.54 -16.27 15.13
N GLY A 51 -6.82 -17.35 14.88
CA GLY A 51 -7.41 -18.65 14.57
C GLY A 51 -7.46 -19.02 13.09
N PHE A 52 -6.73 -18.29 12.24
CA PHE A 52 -6.57 -18.65 10.84
C PHE A 52 -5.44 -19.66 10.65
N LYS A 53 -5.57 -20.50 9.65
CA LYS A 53 -4.58 -21.50 9.23
C LYS A 53 -4.30 -21.37 7.74
N ASP A 54 -3.30 -22.10 7.25
CA ASP A 54 -2.89 -22.08 5.84
C ASP A 54 -2.68 -20.65 5.33
N ILE A 55 -1.98 -19.84 6.13
CA ILE A 55 -1.75 -18.44 5.87
C ILE A 55 -0.65 -18.29 4.82
N GLN A 56 -0.94 -17.56 3.76
CA GLN A 56 0.02 -17.19 2.73
C GLN A 56 0.05 -15.67 2.61
N ILE A 57 1.24 -15.08 2.75
CA ILE A 57 1.44 -13.66 2.59
C ILE A 57 2.40 -13.44 1.43
N ARG A 58 2.01 -12.57 0.50
CA ARG A 58 2.78 -12.25 -0.68
C ARG A 58 3.16 -10.78 -0.67
N ASP A 59 4.46 -10.51 -0.63
CA ASP A 59 5.01 -9.17 -0.76
C ASP A 59 4.83 -8.70 -2.22
N ARG A 60 4.20 -7.54 -2.41
CA ARG A 60 3.93 -6.97 -3.73
C ARG A 60 4.66 -5.65 -3.96
N ASN A 61 5.68 -5.37 -3.14
CA ASN A 61 6.45 -4.11 -3.26
C ASN A 61 6.89 -3.83 -4.69
N ASN A 62 7.55 -4.79 -5.33
CA ASN A 62 8.08 -4.60 -6.67
C ASN A 62 6.99 -4.34 -7.71
N TRP A 63 5.89 -5.08 -7.64
CA TRP A 63 4.77 -4.89 -8.54
C TRP A 63 4.14 -3.49 -8.40
N TYR A 64 3.93 -3.06 -7.15
CA TYR A 64 3.37 -1.74 -6.88
C TYR A 64 4.32 -0.62 -7.29
N LEU A 65 5.62 -0.80 -7.11
CA LEU A 65 6.62 0.16 -7.56
C LEU A 65 6.57 0.37 -9.06
N GLU A 66 6.59 -0.71 -9.83
CA GLU A 66 6.51 -0.63 -11.29
C GLU A 66 5.18 -0.05 -11.76
N LYS A 67 4.09 -0.44 -11.14
CA LYS A 67 2.76 0.08 -11.44
C LYS A 67 2.66 1.58 -11.15
N SER A 68 3.13 2.01 -9.98
CA SER A 68 3.09 3.42 -9.58
C SER A 68 3.93 4.32 -10.49
N LYS A 69 5.07 3.82 -10.94
CA LYS A 69 5.92 4.54 -11.93
C LYS A 69 5.19 4.76 -13.26
N LYS A 70 4.46 3.76 -13.73
CA LYS A 70 3.65 3.87 -14.94
C LYS A 70 2.50 4.87 -14.74
N GLU A 71 1.81 4.77 -13.63
CA GLU A 71 0.68 5.64 -13.33
C GLU A 71 1.09 7.12 -13.26
N ILE A 72 2.24 7.45 -12.65
CA ILE A 72 2.68 8.84 -12.55
C ILE A 72 3.08 9.41 -13.93
N VAL A 73 3.64 8.59 -14.81
CA VAL A 73 3.93 9.00 -16.19
C VAL A 73 2.64 9.31 -16.94
N GLU A 74 1.62 8.49 -16.82
CA GLU A 74 0.31 8.71 -17.42
C GLU A 74 -0.37 9.96 -16.86
N LEU A 75 -0.31 10.15 -15.55
CA LEU A 75 -0.93 11.29 -14.87
C LEU A 75 -0.28 12.63 -15.23
N ARG A 76 1.03 12.63 -15.46
CA ARG A 76 1.77 13.81 -15.94
C ARG A 76 1.68 14.03 -17.44
N GLY A 77 1.25 13.04 -18.20
CA GLY A 77 1.18 13.02 -19.66
C GLY A 77 -0.24 12.90 -20.20
N PRO A 78 -0.60 11.75 -20.81
CA PRO A 78 -1.87 11.60 -21.52
C PRO A 78 -3.12 11.86 -20.67
N LEU A 79 -3.07 11.56 -19.37
CA LEU A 79 -4.23 11.70 -18.50
C LEU A 79 -4.26 13.01 -17.71
N TYR A 80 -3.27 13.89 -17.88
CA TYR A 80 -3.16 15.12 -17.09
C TYR A 80 -4.39 16.03 -17.26
N GLN A 81 -4.77 16.32 -18.51
CA GLN A 81 -5.91 17.19 -18.78
C GLN A 81 -7.24 16.58 -18.31
N ALA A 82 -7.41 15.27 -18.51
CA ALA A 82 -8.60 14.57 -18.03
C ALA A 82 -8.71 14.61 -16.49
N ALA A 83 -7.59 14.51 -15.79
CA ALA A 83 -7.55 14.64 -14.33
C ALA A 83 -7.92 16.07 -13.90
N ILE A 84 -7.36 17.09 -14.54
CA ILE A 84 -7.72 18.48 -14.27
C ILE A 84 -9.21 18.72 -14.47
N ASP A 85 -9.78 18.21 -15.56
CA ASP A 85 -11.21 18.33 -15.85
C ASP A 85 -12.09 17.64 -14.82
N ALA A 86 -11.62 16.51 -14.26
CA ALA A 86 -12.37 15.71 -13.29
C ALA A 86 -12.29 16.25 -11.86
N ILE A 87 -11.09 16.64 -11.39
CA ILE A 87 -10.85 17.00 -9.98
C ILE A 87 -10.21 18.37 -9.78
N GLY A 88 -9.90 19.09 -10.84
CA GLY A 88 -9.26 20.41 -10.80
C GLY A 88 -7.74 20.37 -10.77
N PRO A 89 -7.08 21.51 -11.09
CA PRO A 89 -5.62 21.56 -11.17
C PRO A 89 -4.94 21.36 -9.82
N GLU A 90 -5.47 21.91 -8.76
CA GLU A 90 -4.88 21.79 -7.41
C GLU A 90 -4.89 20.36 -6.91
N GLU A 91 -6.02 19.67 -7.03
CA GLU A 91 -6.16 18.27 -6.63
C GLU A 91 -5.31 17.34 -7.50
N THR A 92 -5.18 17.64 -8.79
CA THR A 92 -4.34 16.86 -9.71
C THR A 92 -2.86 16.98 -9.33
N GLU A 93 -2.37 18.19 -9.06
CA GLU A 93 -0.99 18.38 -8.59
C GLU A 93 -0.75 17.72 -7.23
N GLY A 94 -1.73 17.81 -6.34
CA GLY A 94 -1.69 17.10 -5.04
C GLY A 94 -1.56 15.59 -5.21
N ALA A 95 -2.32 15.00 -6.11
CA ALA A 95 -2.25 13.56 -6.42
C ALA A 95 -0.87 13.17 -6.96
N ILE A 96 -0.29 13.97 -7.84
CA ILE A 96 1.05 13.73 -8.37
C ILE A 96 2.09 13.74 -7.24
N GLN A 97 2.02 14.69 -6.32
CA GLN A 97 2.92 14.76 -5.17
C GLN A 97 2.79 13.54 -4.26
N ILE A 98 1.58 13.06 -4.02
CA ILE A 98 1.34 11.85 -3.23
C ILE A 98 1.97 10.64 -3.93
N TRP A 99 1.81 10.50 -5.24
CA TRP A 99 2.41 9.41 -6.02
C TRP A 99 3.94 9.45 -6.01
N GLU A 100 4.53 10.64 -6.05
CA GLU A 100 6.00 10.78 -5.91
C GLU A 100 6.48 10.27 -4.55
N LYS A 101 5.78 10.59 -3.47
CA LYS A 101 6.09 10.11 -2.13
C LYS A 101 5.88 8.61 -2.00
N LEU A 102 4.81 8.08 -2.58
CA LEU A 102 4.55 6.64 -2.64
C LEU A 102 5.70 5.89 -3.32
N ILE A 103 6.12 6.36 -4.48
CA ILE A 103 7.25 5.77 -5.21
C ILE A 103 8.50 5.79 -4.35
N GLY A 104 8.78 6.89 -3.67
CA GLY A 104 9.93 7.02 -2.79
C GLY A 104 9.96 5.98 -1.67
N VAL A 105 8.85 5.76 -0.97
CA VAL A 105 8.78 4.77 0.12
C VAL A 105 8.75 3.32 -0.39
N LEU A 106 8.30 3.09 -1.62
CA LEU A 106 8.42 1.79 -2.28
C LEU A 106 9.87 1.51 -2.70
N GLU A 107 10.57 2.50 -3.26
CA GLU A 107 11.97 2.36 -3.70
C GLU A 107 12.93 2.05 -2.56
N ILE A 108 12.78 2.69 -1.41
CA ILE A 108 13.62 2.40 -0.24
C ILE A 108 13.24 1.07 0.43
N GLY A 109 12.17 0.43 -0.02
CA GLY A 109 11.73 -0.87 0.47
C GLY A 109 11.00 -0.84 1.80
N GLU A 110 10.66 0.33 2.34
CA GLU A 110 9.94 0.46 3.61
C GLU A 110 8.45 0.13 3.46
N HIS A 111 7.84 0.58 2.36
CA HIS A 111 6.45 0.28 2.06
C HIS A 111 6.34 -1.05 1.31
N ARG A 112 5.58 -1.98 1.90
CA ARG A 112 5.42 -3.36 1.40
C ARG A 112 3.95 -3.72 1.24
N PRO A 113 3.26 -3.17 0.23
CA PRO A 113 1.90 -3.64 -0.06
C PRO A 113 1.91 -5.14 -0.28
N GLY A 114 0.95 -5.82 0.31
CA GLY A 114 0.92 -7.27 0.27
C GLY A 114 -0.46 -7.83 0.04
N HIS A 115 -0.48 -9.08 -0.42
CA HIS A 115 -1.71 -9.87 -0.50
C HIS A 115 -1.62 -11.03 0.46
N PHE A 116 -2.75 -11.44 1.01
CA PHE A 116 -2.78 -12.62 1.84
C PHE A 116 -4.01 -13.47 1.57
N THR A 117 -3.85 -14.76 1.82
CA THR A 117 -4.94 -15.72 1.89
C THR A 117 -4.80 -16.49 3.20
N ALA A 118 -5.92 -16.87 3.77
CA ALA A 118 -5.96 -17.69 4.97
C ALA A 118 -7.27 -18.45 5.05
N VAL A 119 -7.26 -19.53 5.81
CA VAL A 119 -8.43 -20.38 6.03
C VAL A 119 -8.84 -20.27 7.49
N LYS A 120 -10.11 -20.06 7.74
CA LYS A 120 -10.65 -20.04 9.09
C LYS A 120 -10.54 -21.42 9.72
N GLY A 121 -9.88 -21.48 10.86
CA GLY A 121 -9.79 -22.68 11.66
C GLY A 121 -11.07 -23.08 12.36
#